data_6ab4a43ddef5a5c4d209394871e68241
#
_entry.id   6ab4a43ddef5a5c4d209394871e68241
#
_cell.length_a   1.000
_cell.length_b   1.000
_cell.length_c   1.000
_cell.angle_alpha   90.00
_cell.angle_beta   90.00
_cell.angle_gamma   90.00
#
_symmetry.space_group_name_H-M   'P 1'
#
loop_
_entity.id
_entity.type
_entity.pdbx_description
1 polymer ?
#
loop_
_entity_poly.entity_id
_entity_poly.type
_entity_poly.pdbx_seq_one_letter_code
_entity_poly.pdbx_strand_id
1 'polypeptide(L)'
;KSGEVLIQVKGAGINNTDINTRLGWYSKKITGETNTVEIESENGSWNGIPISFPRIQGGDVCGNIIQVGEGVDSTRVGERILVRSMQNSPASKNSWAMQTIGSEFDGGFAQFCVAKSNESFPVNCDWSDIELASIPISYSTAEGMLCRADIQKEKILITGASGGVGSAAIQLAKLRGATIIAQCSPDKASALKELGADHTVNRYDDLIQVLGMNSVDAVVD
;
A
#
# COMPACT_ATOMS: atom_id res chain seq x y z
N LYS A 1 0.27 -21.98 13.23
CA LYS A 1 1.54 -22.16 13.94
C LYS A 1 1.57 -21.24 15.16
N SER A 2 2.63 -21.34 16.02
CA SER A 2 2.80 -20.43 17.15
C SER A 2 2.85 -18.98 16.67
N GLY A 3 2.17 -18.05 17.37
CA GLY A 3 2.12 -16.63 17.03
C GLY A 3 1.30 -16.23 15.79
N GLU A 4 0.65 -17.19 15.13
CA GLU A 4 -0.14 -16.94 13.93
C GLU A 4 -1.64 -16.97 14.19
N VAL A 5 -2.41 -16.36 13.31
CA VAL A 5 -3.88 -16.43 13.27
C VAL A 5 -4.34 -16.94 11.93
N LEU A 6 -5.42 -17.71 11.90
CA LEU A 6 -6.14 -18.10 10.68
C LEU A 6 -7.31 -17.14 10.49
N ILE A 7 -7.35 -16.53 9.31
CA ILE A 7 -8.31 -15.48 8.95
C ILE A 7 -9.25 -16.03 7.89
N GLN A 8 -10.55 -15.92 8.11
CA GLN A 8 -11.54 -16.01 7.04
C GLN A 8 -11.56 -14.68 6.31
N VAL A 9 -11.07 -14.66 5.07
CA VAL A 9 -11.00 -13.46 4.25
C VAL A 9 -12.41 -13.01 3.86
N LYS A 10 -12.71 -11.75 4.10
CA LYS A 10 -13.98 -11.09 3.75
C LYS A 10 -13.81 -10.06 2.63
N GLY A 11 -12.62 -9.51 2.49
CA GLY A 11 -12.21 -8.61 1.41
C GLY A 11 -10.72 -8.72 1.16
N ALA A 12 -10.32 -8.60 -0.10
CA ALA A 12 -8.93 -8.54 -0.53
C ALA A 12 -8.79 -7.48 -1.63
N GLY A 13 -8.00 -6.45 -1.39
CA GLY A 13 -7.74 -5.38 -2.35
C GLY A 13 -6.74 -5.81 -3.41
N ILE A 14 -6.93 -5.31 -4.63
CA ILE A 14 -6.00 -5.51 -5.74
C ILE A 14 -5.19 -4.24 -5.93
N ASN A 15 -3.88 -4.39 -5.99
CA ASN A 15 -2.94 -3.29 -6.21
C ASN A 15 -2.03 -3.56 -7.41
N ASN A 16 -1.47 -2.50 -7.98
CA ASN A 16 -0.45 -2.65 -9.03
C ASN A 16 0.74 -3.51 -8.56
N THR A 17 1.06 -3.48 -7.27
CA THR A 17 2.14 -4.29 -6.71
C THR A 17 1.89 -5.81 -6.84
N ASP A 18 0.64 -6.28 -6.80
CA ASP A 18 0.31 -7.69 -7.03
C ASP A 18 0.67 -8.10 -8.46
N ILE A 19 0.34 -7.25 -9.44
CA ILE A 19 0.68 -7.44 -10.85
C ILE A 19 2.19 -7.34 -11.04
N ASN A 20 2.81 -6.28 -10.55
CA ASN A 20 4.23 -5.99 -10.72
C ASN A 20 5.11 -7.09 -10.11
N THR A 21 4.75 -7.62 -8.94
CA THR A 21 5.46 -8.73 -8.30
C THR A 21 5.38 -9.99 -9.16
N ARG A 22 4.20 -10.30 -9.70
CA ARG A 22 4.02 -11.46 -10.58
C ARG A 22 4.82 -11.34 -11.87
N LEU A 23 4.92 -10.14 -12.41
CA LEU A 23 5.65 -9.82 -13.63
C LEU A 23 7.17 -9.67 -13.40
N GLY A 24 7.65 -9.67 -12.17
CA GLY A 24 9.07 -9.45 -11.87
C GLY A 24 9.53 -8.00 -12.04
N TRP A 25 8.61 -7.04 -12.10
CA TRP A 25 8.92 -5.64 -12.38
C TRP A 25 9.86 -4.99 -11.36
N TYR A 26 9.91 -5.46 -10.13
CA TYR A 26 10.83 -4.94 -9.10
C TYR A 26 12.27 -5.44 -9.24
N SER A 27 12.58 -6.21 -10.28
CA SER A 27 13.96 -6.59 -10.58
C SER A 27 14.83 -5.37 -10.84
N LYS A 28 16.02 -5.33 -10.25
CA LYS A 28 17.04 -4.28 -10.50
C LYS A 28 17.50 -4.18 -11.95
N LYS A 29 17.20 -5.18 -12.78
CA LYS A 29 17.51 -5.19 -14.21
C LYS A 29 16.49 -4.41 -15.03
N ILE A 30 15.31 -4.11 -14.48
CA ILE A 30 14.25 -3.39 -15.17
C ILE A 30 14.44 -1.89 -14.95
N THR A 31 14.57 -1.15 -16.04
CA THR A 31 14.80 0.30 -16.04
C THR A 31 13.74 1.08 -16.84
N GLY A 32 12.71 0.39 -17.37
CA GLY A 32 11.64 0.97 -18.17
C GLY A 32 10.29 1.03 -17.45
N GLU A 33 9.29 1.57 -18.14
CA GLU A 33 7.92 1.63 -17.65
C GLU A 33 7.27 0.24 -17.62
N THR A 34 6.29 0.03 -16.70
CA THR A 34 5.63 -1.26 -16.44
C THR A 34 5.00 -1.91 -17.68
N ASN A 35 4.58 -1.11 -18.66
CA ASN A 35 3.88 -1.54 -19.89
C ASN A 35 4.81 -1.83 -21.06
N THR A 36 6.11 -1.59 -20.94
CA THR A 36 7.07 -1.72 -22.03
C THR A 36 8.08 -2.85 -21.85
N VAL A 37 8.03 -3.57 -20.74
CA VAL A 37 9.05 -4.56 -20.37
C VAL A 37 8.62 -5.96 -20.74
N GLU A 38 9.40 -6.63 -21.62
CA GLU A 38 9.39 -8.09 -21.75
C GLU A 38 10.05 -8.71 -20.53
N ILE A 39 9.31 -9.57 -19.82
CA ILE A 39 9.68 -10.00 -18.48
C ILE A 39 10.40 -11.34 -18.52
N GLU A 40 11.68 -11.34 -18.17
CA GLU A 40 12.38 -12.52 -17.71
C GLU A 40 12.28 -12.60 -16.17
N SER A 41 11.59 -13.61 -15.67
CA SER A 41 11.08 -13.76 -14.31
C SER A 41 12.10 -14.02 -13.20
N GLU A 42 13.34 -13.55 -13.29
CA GLU A 42 14.37 -14.01 -12.35
C GLU A 42 14.41 -13.31 -10.99
N ASN A 43 13.80 -12.14 -10.78
CA ASN A 43 13.81 -11.45 -9.47
C ASN A 43 12.64 -10.48 -9.34
N GLY A 44 11.50 -10.93 -8.85
CA GLY A 44 10.24 -10.20 -8.92
C GLY A 44 9.77 -9.48 -7.67
N SER A 45 10.29 -9.77 -6.48
CA SER A 45 9.80 -9.16 -5.24
C SER A 45 10.57 -7.90 -4.83
N TRP A 46 9.99 -7.12 -3.94
CA TRP A 46 10.63 -5.96 -3.30
C TRP A 46 11.98 -6.29 -2.63
N ASN A 47 12.15 -7.51 -2.13
CA ASN A 47 13.41 -7.98 -1.53
C ASN A 47 14.46 -8.41 -2.56
N GLY A 48 14.14 -8.38 -3.84
CA GLY A 48 15.01 -8.91 -4.88
C GLY A 48 15.11 -10.44 -4.88
N ILE A 49 14.22 -11.14 -4.16
CA ILE A 49 14.12 -12.59 -4.14
C ILE A 49 13.05 -12.99 -5.18
N PRO A 50 13.32 -13.97 -6.07
CA PRO A 50 12.31 -14.44 -7.02
C PRO A 50 11.06 -14.93 -6.31
N ILE A 51 9.88 -14.60 -6.86
CA ILE A 51 8.63 -15.19 -6.37
C ILE A 51 8.63 -16.69 -6.70
N SER A 52 8.32 -17.51 -5.69
CA SER A 52 8.23 -18.97 -5.87
C SER A 52 6.78 -19.37 -6.09
N PHE A 53 6.51 -20.09 -7.17
CA PHE A 53 5.18 -20.63 -7.46
C PHE A 53 5.06 -22.11 -7.06
N PRO A 54 3.86 -22.60 -6.63
CA PRO A 54 2.62 -21.83 -6.52
C PRO A 54 2.65 -20.80 -5.38
N ARG A 55 2.04 -19.64 -5.60
CA ARG A 55 1.90 -18.56 -4.62
C ARG A 55 0.48 -18.01 -4.64
N ILE A 56 -0.17 -17.93 -3.48
CA ILE A 56 -1.41 -17.16 -3.31
C ILE A 56 -1.00 -15.69 -3.12
N GLN A 57 -1.37 -14.83 -4.07
CA GLN A 57 -1.10 -13.40 -4.01
C GLN A 57 -2.17 -12.65 -3.19
N GLY A 58 -2.11 -11.33 -3.16
CA GLY A 58 -3.03 -10.45 -2.43
C GLY A 58 -2.40 -9.89 -1.16
N GLY A 59 -1.93 -8.65 -1.26
CA GLY A 59 -1.27 -7.94 -0.15
C GLY A 59 -2.25 -7.26 0.80
N ASP A 60 -3.46 -6.98 0.37
CA ASP A 60 -4.50 -6.34 1.17
C ASP A 60 -5.49 -7.37 1.68
N VAL A 61 -5.62 -7.49 3.01
CA VAL A 61 -6.50 -8.47 3.65
C VAL A 61 -7.34 -7.82 4.73
N CYS A 62 -8.66 -7.95 4.59
CA CYS A 62 -9.64 -7.74 5.65
C CYS A 62 -10.41 -9.05 5.90
N GLY A 63 -10.65 -9.39 7.17
CA GLY A 63 -11.38 -10.60 7.51
C GLY A 63 -11.56 -10.79 9.00
N ASN A 64 -12.07 -11.96 9.36
CA ASN A 64 -12.26 -12.34 10.77
C ASN A 64 -11.31 -13.45 11.17
N ILE A 65 -10.70 -13.33 12.34
CA ILE A 65 -9.92 -14.40 12.95
C ILE A 65 -10.87 -15.56 13.31
N ILE A 66 -10.61 -16.75 12.78
CA ILE A 66 -11.42 -17.93 13.05
C ILE A 66 -10.67 -18.96 13.93
N GLN A 67 -9.34 -18.86 13.98
CA GLN A 67 -8.51 -19.71 14.81
C GLN A 67 -7.21 -18.98 15.18
N VAL A 68 -6.67 -19.26 16.35
CA VAL A 68 -5.40 -18.72 16.82
C VAL A 68 -4.40 -19.86 17.04
N GLY A 69 -3.12 -19.57 16.80
CA GLY A 69 -2.02 -20.47 17.09
C GLY A 69 -1.56 -20.38 18.55
N GLU A 70 -0.62 -21.25 18.90
CA GLU A 70 -0.02 -21.27 20.24
C GLU A 70 0.59 -19.91 20.60
N GLY A 71 0.39 -19.45 21.84
CA GLY A 71 0.90 -18.17 22.34
C GLY A 71 0.08 -16.95 21.92
N VAL A 72 -1.00 -17.12 21.16
CA VAL A 72 -1.94 -16.05 20.82
C VAL A 72 -3.16 -16.12 21.74
N ASP A 73 -3.61 -14.96 22.20
CA ASP A 73 -4.82 -14.87 23.03
C ASP A 73 -6.05 -15.41 22.28
N SER A 74 -6.72 -16.40 22.87
CA SER A 74 -7.91 -17.02 22.30
C SER A 74 -9.11 -16.09 22.18
N THR A 75 -9.14 -15.00 22.94
CA THR A 75 -10.20 -13.97 22.85
C THR A 75 -10.20 -13.22 21.52
N ARG A 76 -9.11 -13.31 20.74
CA ARG A 76 -9.02 -12.74 19.41
C ARG A 76 -9.88 -13.45 18.37
N VAL A 77 -10.38 -14.66 18.66
CA VAL A 77 -11.30 -15.37 17.74
C VAL A 77 -12.59 -14.56 17.60
N GLY A 78 -12.96 -14.27 16.35
CA GLY A 78 -14.09 -13.40 15.99
C GLY A 78 -13.69 -11.95 15.74
N GLU A 79 -12.48 -11.50 16.12
CA GLU A 79 -12.01 -10.16 15.79
C GLU A 79 -12.04 -9.91 14.28
N ARG A 80 -12.59 -8.77 13.88
CA ARG A 80 -12.46 -8.21 12.53
C ARG A 80 -11.14 -7.47 12.44
N ILE A 81 -10.31 -7.81 11.45
CA ILE A 81 -8.94 -7.31 11.37
C ILE A 81 -8.56 -6.84 9.97
N LEU A 82 -7.55 -5.96 9.93
CA LEU A 82 -6.71 -5.68 8.77
C LEU A 82 -5.32 -6.26 8.99
N VAL A 83 -4.71 -6.78 7.94
CA VAL A 83 -3.34 -7.29 7.99
C VAL A 83 -2.38 -6.25 7.44
N ARG A 84 -1.26 -5.98 8.16
CA ARG A 84 -0.19 -5.16 7.62
C ARG A 84 0.49 -5.89 6.46
N SER A 85 0.51 -5.26 5.29
CA SER A 85 0.99 -5.88 4.06
C SER A 85 2.51 -6.09 4.06
N MET A 86 3.28 -5.06 4.46
CA MET A 86 4.74 -5.11 4.55
C MET A 86 5.16 -5.30 6.01
N GLN A 87 5.84 -6.41 6.29
CA GLN A 87 6.20 -6.85 7.63
C GLN A 87 7.72 -6.97 7.76
N ASN A 88 8.26 -6.72 8.94
CA ASN A 88 9.69 -6.92 9.20
C ASN A 88 10.08 -8.39 8.98
N SER A 89 11.19 -8.61 8.27
CA SER A 89 11.74 -9.95 8.08
C SER A 89 12.46 -10.41 9.35
N PRO A 90 11.96 -11.44 10.06
CA PRO A 90 12.59 -11.92 11.29
C PRO A 90 13.94 -12.60 11.04
N ALA A 91 14.19 -13.05 9.81
CA ALA A 91 15.43 -13.73 9.44
C ALA A 91 16.57 -12.76 9.10
N SER A 92 16.29 -11.47 8.97
CA SER A 92 17.29 -10.48 8.57
C SER A 92 17.77 -9.64 9.74
N LYS A 93 19.10 -9.48 9.86
CA LYS A 93 19.71 -8.50 10.77
C LYS A 93 19.55 -7.06 10.26
N ASN A 94 19.13 -6.88 9.00
CA ASN A 94 18.84 -5.57 8.44
C ASN A 94 17.42 -5.15 8.84
N SER A 95 17.31 -4.07 9.61
CA SER A 95 16.03 -3.50 10.05
C SER A 95 15.13 -3.02 8.90
N TRP A 96 15.69 -2.86 7.71
CA TRP A 96 14.98 -2.47 6.49
C TRP A 96 14.53 -3.65 5.64
N ALA A 97 14.89 -4.88 6.01
CA ALA A 97 14.45 -6.06 5.28
C ALA A 97 12.97 -6.33 5.57
N MET A 98 12.16 -6.20 4.56
CA MET A 98 10.72 -6.40 4.63
C MET A 98 10.32 -7.70 3.93
N GLN A 99 9.23 -8.28 4.38
CA GLN A 99 8.50 -9.36 3.71
C GLN A 99 7.07 -8.90 3.46
N THR A 100 6.56 -9.21 2.28
CA THR A 100 5.21 -8.77 1.87
C THR A 100 4.30 -9.97 1.75
N ILE A 101 3.15 -9.90 2.41
CA ILE A 101 2.08 -10.89 2.24
C ILE A 101 1.62 -10.89 0.78
N GLY A 102 1.42 -12.08 0.22
CA GLY A 102 1.11 -12.24 -1.20
C GLY A 102 2.34 -12.27 -2.12
N SER A 103 3.55 -12.11 -1.57
CA SER A 103 4.83 -12.16 -2.28
C SER A 103 5.75 -13.22 -1.67
N GLU A 104 6.41 -12.92 -0.55
CA GLU A 104 7.31 -13.86 0.13
C GLU A 104 6.56 -14.98 0.86
N PHE A 105 5.32 -14.77 1.24
CA PHE A 105 4.41 -15.77 1.81
C PHE A 105 2.99 -15.56 1.28
N ASP A 106 2.12 -16.57 1.48
CA ASP A 106 0.79 -16.60 0.90
C ASP A 106 -0.10 -15.47 1.42
N GLY A 107 -0.92 -14.92 0.54
CA GLY A 107 -1.73 -13.72 0.75
C GLY A 107 -3.24 -13.96 0.73
N GLY A 108 -3.97 -12.89 0.47
CA GLY A 108 -5.42 -12.79 0.67
C GLY A 108 -6.29 -13.14 -0.51
N PHE A 109 -5.75 -13.50 -1.69
CA PHE A 109 -6.59 -13.95 -2.82
C PHE A 109 -7.03 -15.38 -2.63
N ALA A 110 -7.63 -15.67 -1.46
CA ALA A 110 -8.10 -16.96 -1.02
C ALA A 110 -9.27 -16.82 -0.04
N GLN A 111 -9.97 -17.90 0.24
CA GLN A 111 -11.02 -17.92 1.28
C GLN A 111 -10.44 -17.78 2.70
N PHE A 112 -9.22 -18.28 2.89
CA PHE A 112 -8.51 -18.25 4.18
C PHE A 112 -7.08 -17.77 3.98
N CYS A 113 -6.60 -17.00 4.97
CA CYS A 113 -5.23 -16.50 4.99
C CYS A 113 -4.64 -16.73 6.37
N VAL A 114 -3.34 -17.02 6.43
CA VAL A 114 -2.57 -17.08 7.68
C VAL A 114 -1.72 -15.82 7.80
N ALA A 115 -1.78 -15.15 8.95
CA ALA A 115 -0.95 -13.99 9.24
C ALA A 115 -0.38 -14.07 10.66
N LYS A 116 0.68 -13.31 10.92
CA LYS A 116 1.19 -13.11 12.26
C LYS A 116 0.16 -12.34 13.10
N SER A 117 -0.06 -12.77 14.34
CA SER A 117 -1.01 -12.12 15.24
C SER A 117 -0.67 -10.66 15.51
N ASN A 118 0.61 -10.33 15.66
CA ASN A 118 1.09 -8.95 15.87
C ASN A 118 1.08 -8.07 14.61
N GLU A 119 0.82 -8.64 13.44
CA GLU A 119 0.64 -7.92 12.18
C GLU A 119 -0.84 -7.87 11.73
N SER A 120 -1.74 -8.33 12.59
CA SER A 120 -3.19 -8.37 12.39
C SER A 120 -3.86 -7.43 13.37
N PHE A 121 -4.36 -6.30 12.89
CA PHE A 121 -4.86 -5.19 13.70
C PHE A 121 -6.38 -5.20 13.76
N PRO A 122 -6.99 -5.16 14.97
CA PRO A 122 -8.44 -5.13 15.09
C PRO A 122 -9.02 -3.83 14.57
N VAL A 123 -10.18 -3.91 13.92
CA VAL A 123 -10.91 -2.78 13.37
C VAL A 123 -12.36 -2.81 13.86
N ASN A 124 -12.78 -1.71 14.45
CA ASN A 124 -14.15 -1.49 14.89
C ASN A 124 -14.70 -0.20 14.28
N CYS A 125 -15.37 -0.33 13.14
CA CYS A 125 -16.02 0.79 12.45
C CYS A 125 -17.11 0.25 11.53
N ASP A 126 -17.95 1.15 10.98
CA ASP A 126 -19.10 0.82 10.13
C ASP A 126 -18.74 0.60 8.65
N TRP A 127 -17.47 0.72 8.28
CA TRP A 127 -17.03 0.46 6.92
C TRP A 127 -17.19 -1.03 6.57
N SER A 128 -17.53 -1.29 5.32
CA SER A 128 -17.61 -2.66 4.79
C SER A 128 -16.23 -3.32 4.74
N ASP A 129 -16.20 -4.65 4.69
CA ASP A 129 -14.95 -5.40 4.57
C ASP A 129 -14.19 -5.09 3.27
N ILE A 130 -14.92 -4.74 2.20
CA ILE A 130 -14.36 -4.36 0.90
C ILE A 130 -13.69 -2.99 0.98
N GLU A 131 -14.33 -2.00 1.61
CA GLU A 131 -13.72 -0.69 1.85
C GLU A 131 -12.47 -0.81 2.70
N LEU A 132 -12.53 -1.57 3.78
CA LEU A 132 -11.39 -1.83 4.66
C LEU A 132 -10.24 -2.54 3.93
N ALA A 133 -10.55 -3.50 3.05
CA ALA A 133 -9.54 -4.20 2.27
C ALA A 133 -8.83 -3.30 1.23
N SER A 134 -9.30 -2.09 0.96
CA SER A 134 -8.62 -1.14 0.07
C SER A 134 -7.54 -0.31 0.77
N ILE A 135 -7.41 -0.43 2.10
CA ILE A 135 -6.59 0.46 2.93
C ILE A 135 -5.12 -0.01 3.07
N PRO A 136 -4.79 -1.27 3.40
CA PRO A 136 -3.49 -1.60 3.98
C PRO A 136 -2.29 -1.18 3.13
N ILE A 137 -2.25 -1.49 1.83
CA ILE A 137 -1.13 -1.12 0.96
C ILE A 137 -1.12 0.38 0.67
N SER A 138 -2.24 0.93 0.21
CA SER A 138 -2.29 2.30 -0.27
C SER A 138 -2.04 3.32 0.84
N TYR A 139 -2.71 3.18 1.97
CA TYR A 139 -2.57 4.11 3.09
C TYR A 139 -1.26 3.92 3.85
N SER A 140 -0.78 2.69 4.05
CA SER A 140 0.53 2.49 4.70
C SER A 140 1.69 3.01 3.85
N THR A 141 1.59 2.91 2.54
CA THR A 141 2.58 3.48 1.61
C THR A 141 2.56 5.00 1.68
N ALA A 142 1.38 5.61 1.55
CA ALA A 142 1.22 7.06 1.64
C ALA A 142 1.70 7.61 2.99
N GLU A 143 1.31 6.97 4.10
CA GLU A 143 1.75 7.32 5.45
C GLU A 143 3.27 7.23 5.59
N GLY A 144 3.87 6.16 5.08
CA GLY A 144 5.32 5.98 5.08
C GLY A 144 6.06 7.07 4.30
N MET A 145 5.52 7.53 3.17
CA MET A 145 6.07 8.64 2.38
C MET A 145 6.00 9.96 3.16
N LEU A 146 4.82 10.29 3.68
CA LEU A 146 4.59 11.52 4.43
C LEU A 146 5.43 11.59 5.72
N CYS A 147 5.56 10.49 6.44
CA CYS A 147 6.39 10.41 7.64
C CYS A 147 7.88 10.56 7.33
N ARG A 148 8.40 9.94 6.25
CA ARG A 148 9.81 10.06 5.87
C ARG A 148 10.17 11.46 5.40
N ALA A 149 9.24 12.14 4.74
CA ALA A 149 9.40 13.53 4.31
C ALA A 149 9.09 14.54 5.43
N ASP A 150 8.72 14.07 6.63
CA ASP A 150 8.32 14.86 7.80
C ASP A 150 7.24 15.90 7.48
N ILE A 151 6.26 15.50 6.66
CA ILE A 151 5.19 16.39 6.22
C ILE A 151 4.25 16.73 7.38
N GLN A 152 4.09 18.01 7.63
CA GLN A 152 3.13 18.62 8.56
C GLN A 152 2.25 19.62 7.80
N LYS A 153 2.65 20.89 7.75
CA LYS A 153 1.91 22.01 7.14
C LYS A 153 2.52 22.49 5.82
N GLU A 154 3.45 21.74 5.27
CA GLU A 154 4.17 22.06 4.06
C GLU A 154 3.23 22.14 2.86
N LYS A 155 3.64 22.87 1.84
CA LYS A 155 3.02 22.89 0.53
C LYS A 155 3.63 21.77 -0.31
N ILE A 156 2.85 20.76 -0.64
CA ILE A 156 3.32 19.56 -1.33
C ILE A 156 2.68 19.36 -2.68
N LEU A 157 3.45 18.77 -3.60
CA LEU A 157 2.96 18.24 -4.87
C LEU A 157 2.82 16.72 -4.73
N ILE A 158 1.66 16.18 -5.06
CA ILE A 158 1.42 14.74 -5.13
C ILE A 158 1.25 14.36 -6.60
N THR A 159 2.15 13.55 -7.13
CA THR A 159 2.04 12.98 -8.48
C THR A 159 1.19 11.71 -8.45
N GLY A 160 0.71 11.25 -9.60
CA GLY A 160 -0.17 10.09 -9.62
C GLY A 160 -1.35 10.18 -8.65
N ALA A 161 -1.79 11.38 -8.35
CA ALA A 161 -2.70 11.72 -7.24
C ALA A 161 -4.06 11.00 -7.27
N SER A 162 -4.49 10.53 -8.44
CA SER A 162 -5.74 9.78 -8.62
C SER A 162 -5.60 8.25 -8.43
N GLY A 163 -4.39 7.76 -8.18
CA GLY A 163 -4.14 6.36 -7.83
C GLY A 163 -4.45 6.07 -6.36
N GLY A 164 -4.41 4.79 -5.96
CA GLY A 164 -4.70 4.37 -4.58
C GLY A 164 -3.79 5.08 -3.56
N VAL A 165 -2.47 5.08 -3.78
CA VAL A 165 -1.50 5.75 -2.89
C VAL A 165 -1.67 7.27 -2.93
N GLY A 166 -1.82 7.87 -4.12
CA GLY A 166 -1.97 9.32 -4.25
C GLY A 166 -3.24 9.86 -3.58
N SER A 167 -4.38 9.18 -3.73
CA SER A 167 -5.63 9.56 -3.07
C SER A 167 -5.57 9.39 -1.55
N ALA A 168 -4.88 8.36 -1.07
CA ALA A 168 -4.59 8.19 0.36
C ALA A 168 -3.66 9.30 0.88
N ALA A 169 -2.62 9.65 0.12
CA ALA A 169 -1.68 10.72 0.49
C ALA A 169 -2.38 12.08 0.60
N ILE A 170 -3.32 12.40 -0.29
CA ILE A 170 -4.13 13.63 -0.19
C ILE A 170 -4.86 13.68 1.16
N GLN A 171 -5.58 12.63 1.50
CA GLN A 171 -6.38 12.60 2.73
C GLN A 171 -5.49 12.67 3.98
N LEU A 172 -4.41 11.90 4.03
CA LEU A 172 -3.48 11.88 5.16
C LEU A 172 -2.71 13.20 5.30
N ALA A 173 -2.28 13.82 4.19
CA ALA A 173 -1.63 15.12 4.21
C ALA A 173 -2.59 16.23 4.65
N LYS A 174 -3.86 16.16 4.23
CA LYS A 174 -4.89 17.11 4.68
C LYS A 174 -5.11 17.05 6.19
N LEU A 175 -5.12 15.86 6.76
CA LEU A 175 -5.22 15.68 8.23
C LEU A 175 -4.04 16.29 8.98
N ARG A 176 -2.86 16.37 8.35
CA ARG A 176 -1.67 17.04 8.90
C ARG A 176 -1.72 18.56 8.75
N GLY A 177 -2.60 19.09 7.91
CA GLY A 177 -2.74 20.52 7.62
C GLY A 177 -1.85 21.02 6.47
N ALA A 178 -1.32 20.11 5.64
CA ALA A 178 -0.55 20.46 4.45
C ALA A 178 -1.43 21.18 3.40
N THR A 179 -0.78 22.00 2.57
CA THR A 179 -1.37 22.55 1.35
C THR A 179 -1.04 21.64 0.18
N ILE A 180 -2.06 21.11 -0.48
CA ILE A 180 -1.93 20.00 -1.41
C ILE A 180 -2.18 20.44 -2.84
N ILE A 181 -1.18 20.24 -3.70
CA ILE A 181 -1.31 20.31 -5.17
C ILE A 181 -1.34 18.88 -5.70
N ALA A 182 -2.44 18.47 -6.30
CA ALA A 182 -2.62 17.14 -6.87
C ALA A 182 -2.41 17.16 -8.39
N GLN A 183 -1.46 16.37 -8.89
CA GLN A 183 -1.25 16.19 -10.32
C GLN A 183 -2.11 15.04 -10.84
N CYS A 184 -3.01 15.34 -11.79
CA CYS A 184 -3.95 14.35 -12.33
C CYS A 184 -4.40 14.71 -13.75
N SER A 185 -5.19 13.83 -14.37
CA SER A 185 -5.95 14.16 -15.55
C SER A 185 -7.13 15.09 -15.20
N PRO A 186 -7.53 16.01 -16.12
CA PRO A 186 -8.57 17.03 -15.85
C PRO A 186 -9.92 16.45 -15.40
N ASP A 187 -10.32 15.29 -15.92
CA ASP A 187 -11.55 14.60 -15.60
C ASP A 187 -11.64 14.14 -14.13
N LYS A 188 -10.49 13.99 -13.44
CA LYS A 188 -10.40 13.56 -12.04
C LYS A 188 -10.23 14.69 -11.04
N ALA A 189 -10.03 15.92 -11.51
CA ALA A 189 -9.71 17.06 -10.67
C ALA A 189 -10.79 17.36 -9.61
N SER A 190 -12.07 17.25 -9.95
CA SER A 190 -13.18 17.49 -9.00
C SER A 190 -13.13 16.49 -7.85
N ALA A 191 -13.01 15.20 -8.15
CA ALA A 191 -12.97 14.14 -7.14
C ALA A 191 -11.77 14.31 -6.17
N LEU A 192 -10.59 14.73 -6.69
CA LEU A 192 -9.43 14.96 -5.84
C LEU A 192 -9.57 16.18 -4.94
N LYS A 193 -10.27 17.22 -5.38
CA LYS A 193 -10.62 18.37 -4.52
C LYS A 193 -11.59 17.96 -3.41
N GLU A 194 -12.55 17.10 -3.71
CA GLU A 194 -13.47 16.55 -2.70
C GLU A 194 -12.71 15.70 -1.66
N LEU A 195 -11.63 15.01 -2.06
CA LEU A 195 -10.75 14.28 -1.13
C LEU A 195 -9.86 15.19 -0.29
N GLY A 196 -9.72 16.48 -0.63
CA GLY A 196 -8.97 17.45 0.16
C GLY A 196 -7.82 18.13 -0.56
N ALA A 197 -7.63 17.94 -1.88
CA ALA A 197 -6.64 18.69 -2.63
C ALA A 197 -7.04 20.17 -2.73
N ASP A 198 -6.14 21.09 -2.40
CA ASP A 198 -6.38 22.52 -2.48
C ASP A 198 -6.29 23.02 -3.92
N HIS A 199 -5.37 22.45 -4.69
CA HIS A 199 -5.16 22.76 -6.11
C HIS A 199 -4.96 21.49 -6.92
N THR A 200 -5.27 21.58 -8.23
CA THR A 200 -4.97 20.51 -9.18
C THR A 200 -4.19 21.06 -10.37
N VAL A 201 -3.24 20.28 -10.88
CA VAL A 201 -2.48 20.56 -12.10
C VAL A 201 -2.62 19.39 -13.06
N ASN A 202 -2.64 19.66 -14.35
CA ASN A 202 -2.74 18.59 -15.34
C ASN A 202 -1.40 17.82 -15.41
N ARG A 203 -1.47 16.50 -15.55
CA ARG A 203 -0.29 15.64 -15.64
C ARG A 203 0.60 15.90 -16.86
N TYR A 204 0.11 16.64 -17.84
CA TYR A 204 0.86 17.02 -19.05
C TYR A 204 1.38 18.46 -19.01
N ASP A 205 1.06 19.21 -17.97
CA ASP A 205 1.53 20.58 -17.82
C ASP A 205 3.04 20.62 -17.48
N ASP A 206 3.71 21.66 -17.98
CA ASP A 206 5.03 22.00 -17.47
C ASP A 206 4.87 22.60 -16.07
N LEU A 207 5.27 21.84 -15.07
CA LEU A 207 5.11 22.22 -13.67
C LEU A 207 5.85 23.52 -13.31
N ILE A 208 6.99 23.79 -13.95
CA ILE A 208 7.75 25.04 -13.73
C ILE A 208 6.97 26.24 -14.25
N GLN A 209 6.34 26.11 -15.42
CA GLN A 209 5.54 27.19 -15.99
C GLN A 209 4.25 27.44 -15.18
N VAL A 210 3.59 26.38 -14.70
CA VAL A 210 2.31 26.50 -14.00
C VAL A 210 2.48 26.90 -12.54
N LEU A 211 3.45 26.31 -11.83
CA LEU A 211 3.64 26.50 -10.40
C LEU A 211 4.74 27.50 -10.04
N GLY A 212 5.71 27.69 -10.94
CA GLY A 212 6.94 28.43 -10.68
C GLY A 212 8.04 27.58 -10.04
N MET A 213 9.27 28.10 -10.07
CA MET A 213 10.42 27.49 -9.40
C MET A 213 10.26 27.53 -7.88
N ASN A 214 10.70 26.49 -7.18
CA ASN A 214 10.68 26.39 -5.71
C ASN A 214 9.31 26.68 -5.10
N SER A 215 8.25 26.27 -5.78
CA SER A 215 6.86 26.56 -5.41
C SER A 215 6.26 25.58 -4.42
N VAL A 216 6.93 24.47 -4.14
CA VAL A 216 6.53 23.41 -3.18
C VAL A 216 7.71 23.05 -2.30
N ASP A 217 7.41 22.61 -1.08
CA ASP A 217 8.41 22.21 -0.08
C ASP A 217 8.82 20.74 -0.27
N ALA A 218 7.90 19.90 -0.76
CA ALA A 218 8.16 18.49 -1.03
C ALA A 218 7.32 17.96 -2.20
N VAL A 219 7.79 16.85 -2.78
CA VAL A 219 7.08 16.08 -3.80
C VAL A 219 6.89 14.66 -3.28
N VAL A 220 5.66 14.18 -3.37
CA VAL A 220 5.27 12.79 -3.09
C VAL A 220 4.97 12.13 -4.43
N ASP A 221 5.86 11.20 -4.87
CA ASP A 221 5.82 10.53 -6.18
C ASP A 221 5.69 9.02 -6.05
#